data_f1da8dd1776e441dee50db01aa7bd020
#
_entry.id   f1da8dd1776e441dee50db01aa7bd020
#
_cell.length_a   1.000
_cell.length_b   1.000
_cell.length_c   1.000
_cell.angle_alpha   90.00
_cell.angle_beta   90.00
_cell.angle_gamma   90.00
#
_symmetry.space_group_name_H-M   'P 1'
#
loop_
_entity.id
_entity.type
_entity.pdbx_description
1 polymer ?
#
loop_
_entity_poly.entity_id
_entity_poly.type
_entity_poly.pdbx_seq_one_letter_code
_entity_poly.pdbx_strand_id
1 'polypeptide(L)'
;MSSLLPPAKKIWWNEPIHKSELLWITLVFVWGMVMTFMMPYWHVVGKQNLSNETYRTTPKAFQASAEAFVDQYTVRKEGPRNYPVVAPPAGGDVYMIARLWDWWPIIELKKGETYRFHLSSLDLQHGFSLQPANINIQVLPNYEHVFELTPDRSGEYSVIGNEYCGIGHHLTIGKRFVVE
;
A
#
# COMPACT_ATOMS: atom_id res chain seq x y z
N MET A 1 -7.16 -32.47 -34.65
CA MET A 1 -5.95 -32.38 -35.51
C MET A 1 -4.79 -31.91 -34.62
N SER A 2 -3.63 -32.51 -34.76
CA SER A 2 -2.46 -32.13 -33.96
C SER A 2 -1.92 -30.77 -34.41
N SER A 3 -1.77 -29.81 -33.50
CA SER A 3 -1.17 -28.49 -33.74
C SER A 3 0.30 -28.53 -34.17
N LEU A 4 0.91 -29.74 -34.14
CA LEU A 4 2.30 -29.96 -34.51
C LEU A 4 2.47 -30.41 -35.97
N LEU A 5 1.38 -30.66 -36.70
CA LEU A 5 1.46 -31.00 -38.10
C LEU A 5 1.56 -29.72 -38.95
N PRO A 6 2.43 -29.71 -39.98
CA PRO A 6 2.52 -28.58 -40.88
C PRO A 6 1.16 -28.37 -41.58
N PRO A 7 0.83 -27.12 -41.97
CA PRO A 7 -0.38 -26.86 -42.70
C PRO A 7 -0.51 -27.66 -43.96
N ALA A 8 -1.69 -28.21 -44.25
CA ALA A 8 -1.93 -29.05 -45.44
C ALA A 8 -1.74 -28.27 -46.75
N LYS A 9 -1.85 -26.96 -46.72
CA LYS A 9 -1.65 -26.08 -47.88
C LYS A 9 -0.39 -25.24 -47.70
N LYS A 10 0.41 -25.11 -48.78
CA LYS A 10 1.64 -24.30 -48.76
C LYS A 10 1.37 -22.79 -48.51
N ILE A 11 0.18 -22.28 -48.84
CA ILE A 11 -0.19 -20.88 -48.74
C ILE A 11 -1.38 -20.76 -47.77
N TRP A 12 -1.21 -21.27 -46.54
CA TRP A 12 -2.24 -21.32 -45.52
C TRP A 12 -2.67 -19.92 -45.05
N TRP A 13 -1.83 -18.91 -45.18
CA TRP A 13 -2.14 -17.52 -44.82
C TRP A 13 -3.09 -16.80 -45.78
N ASN A 14 -3.37 -17.37 -46.96
CA ASN A 14 -4.36 -16.85 -47.93
C ASN A 14 -5.74 -17.53 -47.78
N GLU A 15 -5.90 -18.44 -46.85
CA GLU A 15 -7.22 -19.01 -46.56
C GLU A 15 -8.15 -17.93 -45.97
N PRO A 16 -9.42 -17.87 -46.44
CA PRO A 16 -10.39 -16.94 -45.91
C PRO A 16 -10.66 -17.26 -44.44
N ILE A 17 -10.68 -16.21 -43.63
CA ILE A 17 -10.96 -16.32 -42.19
C ILE A 17 -12.43 -16.75 -42.01
N HIS A 18 -12.64 -17.82 -41.22
CA HIS A 18 -14.00 -18.25 -40.88
C HIS A 18 -14.70 -17.23 -39.98
N LYS A 19 -16.06 -17.15 -40.09
CA LYS A 19 -16.86 -16.25 -39.26
C LYS A 19 -16.67 -16.47 -37.76
N SER A 20 -16.44 -17.70 -37.32
CA SER A 20 -16.16 -18.04 -35.94
C SER A 20 -14.79 -17.49 -35.48
N GLU A 21 -13.81 -17.51 -36.37
CA GLU A 21 -12.48 -16.93 -36.08
C GLU A 21 -12.56 -15.41 -35.98
N LEU A 22 -13.26 -14.78 -36.92
CA LEU A 22 -13.52 -13.33 -36.88
C LEU A 22 -14.22 -12.93 -35.59
N LEU A 23 -15.24 -13.73 -35.18
CA LEU A 23 -15.98 -13.47 -33.95
C LEU A 23 -15.08 -13.45 -32.71
N TRP A 24 -14.31 -14.52 -32.49
CA TRP A 24 -13.46 -14.58 -31.28
C TRP A 24 -12.29 -13.60 -31.35
N ILE A 25 -11.70 -13.34 -32.51
CA ILE A 25 -10.67 -12.30 -32.68
C ILE A 25 -11.25 -10.92 -32.31
N THR A 26 -12.47 -10.61 -32.80
CA THR A 26 -13.13 -9.36 -32.47
C THR A 26 -13.40 -9.23 -30.96
N LEU A 27 -13.89 -10.30 -30.32
CA LEU A 27 -14.12 -10.30 -28.86
C LEU A 27 -12.84 -10.07 -28.08
N VAL A 28 -11.75 -10.75 -28.43
CA VAL A 28 -10.44 -10.58 -27.78
C VAL A 28 -9.88 -9.18 -28.03
N PHE A 29 -10.02 -8.65 -29.23
CA PHE A 29 -9.59 -7.31 -29.57
C PHE A 29 -10.35 -6.25 -28.76
N VAL A 30 -11.68 -6.35 -28.71
CA VAL A 30 -12.52 -5.42 -27.93
C VAL A 30 -12.16 -5.50 -26.45
N TRP A 31 -12.01 -6.71 -25.91
CA TRP A 31 -11.59 -6.89 -24.51
C TRP A 31 -10.21 -6.30 -24.25
N GLY A 32 -9.25 -6.54 -25.13
CA GLY A 32 -7.92 -5.95 -25.06
C GLY A 32 -7.94 -4.43 -25.06
N MET A 33 -8.79 -3.82 -25.90
CA MET A 33 -9.00 -2.37 -25.92
C MET A 33 -9.60 -1.85 -24.62
N VAL A 34 -10.61 -2.54 -24.07
CA VAL A 34 -11.21 -2.19 -22.76
C VAL A 34 -10.15 -2.22 -21.67
N MET A 35 -9.36 -3.28 -21.58
CA MET A 35 -8.30 -3.40 -20.58
C MET A 35 -7.20 -2.34 -20.75
N THR A 36 -6.83 -2.03 -22.00
CA THR A 36 -5.81 -1.01 -22.30
C THR A 36 -6.28 0.39 -21.91
N PHE A 37 -7.51 0.77 -22.24
CA PHE A 37 -8.02 2.09 -21.89
C PHE A 37 -8.42 2.22 -20.42
N MET A 38 -8.71 1.12 -19.74
CA MET A 38 -8.98 1.12 -18.31
C MET A 38 -7.75 1.57 -17.50
N MET A 39 -6.54 1.25 -17.94
CA MET A 39 -5.31 1.66 -17.23
C MET A 39 -5.14 3.18 -17.15
N PRO A 40 -5.10 3.94 -18.27
CA PRO A 40 -5.02 5.40 -18.20
C PRO A 40 -6.25 6.03 -17.55
N TYR A 41 -7.44 5.44 -17.70
CA TYR A 41 -8.62 5.90 -17.00
C TYR A 41 -8.42 5.86 -15.48
N TRP A 42 -7.98 4.73 -14.91
CA TRP A 42 -7.70 4.61 -13.49
C TRP A 42 -6.50 5.44 -13.03
N HIS A 43 -5.55 5.71 -13.92
CA HIS A 43 -4.44 6.61 -13.60
C HIS A 43 -4.92 8.05 -13.35
N VAL A 44 -5.93 8.50 -14.08
CA VAL A 44 -6.49 9.85 -13.96
C VAL A 44 -7.56 9.96 -12.87
N VAL A 45 -8.46 8.96 -12.78
CA VAL A 45 -9.64 9.00 -11.90
C VAL A 45 -9.38 8.29 -10.57
N GLY A 46 -8.43 7.35 -10.53
CA GLY A 46 -8.06 6.61 -9.33
C GLY A 46 -7.40 7.51 -8.29
N LYS A 47 -7.81 7.36 -7.02
CA LYS A 47 -7.30 8.17 -5.90
C LYS A 47 -6.12 7.53 -5.15
N GLN A 48 -5.59 6.42 -5.65
CA GLN A 48 -4.58 5.60 -4.95
C GLN A 48 -3.17 5.72 -5.55
N ASN A 49 -2.87 6.80 -6.26
CA ASN A 49 -1.50 7.07 -6.71
C ASN A 49 -0.66 7.51 -5.50
N LEU A 50 -0.05 6.53 -4.83
CA LEU A 50 0.95 6.81 -3.82
C LEU A 50 2.22 7.29 -4.52
N SER A 51 2.59 8.56 -4.34
CA SER A 51 3.94 8.99 -4.59
C SER A 51 4.82 8.47 -3.45
N ASN A 52 5.40 7.30 -3.64
CA ASN A 52 6.32 6.74 -2.66
C ASN A 52 7.73 7.23 -2.93
N GLU A 53 8.28 7.89 -1.95
CA GLU A 53 9.71 8.18 -1.89
C GLU A 53 10.38 7.20 -0.93
N THR A 54 11.63 6.85 -1.21
CA THR A 54 12.38 5.94 -0.32
C THR A 54 13.80 6.46 -0.15
N TYR A 55 14.18 6.65 1.10
CA TYR A 55 15.50 7.15 1.48
C TYR A 55 16.26 6.11 2.30
N ARG A 56 17.57 6.16 2.24
CA ARG A 56 18.41 5.35 3.14
C ARG A 56 18.49 6.02 4.51
N THR A 57 18.21 5.27 5.56
CA THR A 57 18.35 5.69 6.96
C THR A 57 18.93 4.54 7.77
N THR A 58 19.27 4.78 9.03
CA THR A 58 19.58 3.69 9.96
C THR A 58 18.42 3.50 10.94
N PRO A 59 18.13 2.28 11.42
CA PRO A 59 17.09 2.04 12.40
C PRO A 59 17.19 2.96 13.62
N LYS A 60 18.40 3.19 14.10
CA LYS A 60 18.66 4.08 15.25
C LYS A 60 18.34 5.54 14.96
N ALA A 61 18.71 6.05 13.79
CA ALA A 61 18.41 7.44 13.41
C ALA A 61 16.90 7.64 13.22
N PHE A 62 16.23 6.70 12.55
CA PHE A 62 14.79 6.76 12.37
C PHE A 62 14.03 6.66 13.71
N GLN A 63 14.47 5.77 14.59
CA GLN A 63 13.90 5.65 15.93
C GLN A 63 13.98 6.96 16.70
N ALA A 64 15.14 7.64 16.68
CA ALA A 64 15.32 8.92 17.35
C ALA A 64 14.35 9.99 16.81
N SER A 65 14.15 10.05 15.49
CA SER A 65 13.17 10.97 14.87
C SER A 65 11.74 10.65 15.28
N ALA A 66 11.38 9.37 15.30
CA ALA A 66 10.05 8.92 15.70
C ALA A 66 9.80 9.16 17.21
N GLU A 67 10.76 8.94 18.06
CA GLU A 67 10.66 9.23 19.51
C GLU A 67 10.48 10.74 19.74
N ALA A 68 11.26 11.59 19.08
CA ALA A 68 11.11 13.04 19.17
C ALA A 68 9.73 13.51 18.69
N PHE A 69 9.22 12.93 17.61
CA PHE A 69 7.87 13.17 17.12
C PHE A 69 6.82 12.79 18.16
N VAL A 70 6.95 11.62 18.77
CA VAL A 70 6.02 11.15 19.79
C VAL A 70 6.05 12.03 21.03
N ASP A 71 7.24 12.40 21.50
CA ASP A 71 7.39 13.30 22.67
C ASP A 71 6.73 14.66 22.42
N GLN A 72 6.79 15.16 21.20
CA GLN A 72 6.22 16.45 20.83
C GLN A 72 4.70 16.43 20.71
N TYR A 73 4.12 15.35 20.16
CA TYR A 73 2.71 15.32 19.76
C TYR A 73 1.83 14.37 20.56
N THR A 74 2.34 13.73 21.63
CA THR A 74 1.51 12.86 22.48
C THR A 74 0.44 13.64 23.21
N VAL A 75 -0.82 13.26 22.97
CA VAL A 75 -1.99 13.86 23.63
C VAL A 75 -2.55 12.98 24.75
N ARG A 76 -2.40 11.66 24.63
CA ARG A 76 -2.86 10.68 25.63
C ARG A 76 -2.15 9.34 25.44
N LYS A 77 -2.43 8.40 26.35
CA LYS A 77 -1.95 7.02 26.26
C LYS A 77 -3.14 6.07 26.28
N GLU A 78 -3.11 5.02 25.48
CA GLU A 78 -4.19 4.03 25.35
C GLU A 78 -3.70 2.59 25.57
N GLY A 79 -4.66 1.75 26.03
CA GLY A 79 -4.49 0.32 26.20
C GLY A 79 -3.58 -0.11 27.36
N PRO A 80 -3.48 -1.44 27.61
CA PRO A 80 -2.74 -1.98 28.75
C PRO A 80 -1.22 -1.75 28.67
N ARG A 81 -0.70 -1.46 27.46
CA ARG A 81 0.71 -1.17 27.23
C ARG A 81 1.03 0.32 27.25
N ASN A 82 0.06 1.21 27.59
CA ASN A 82 0.23 2.66 27.60
C ASN A 82 0.80 3.21 26.27
N TYR A 83 0.21 2.79 25.14
CA TYR A 83 0.63 3.30 23.83
C TYR A 83 0.38 4.80 23.73
N PRO A 84 1.37 5.59 23.31
CA PRO A 84 1.16 6.99 23.04
C PRO A 84 0.23 7.17 21.85
N VAL A 85 -0.75 8.05 22.01
CA VAL A 85 -1.60 8.55 20.92
C VAL A 85 -1.09 9.93 20.58
N VAL A 86 -0.71 10.13 19.33
CA VAL A 86 -0.14 11.38 18.83
C VAL A 86 -1.11 12.07 17.89
N ALA A 87 -1.25 13.39 18.01
CA ALA A 87 -2.10 14.23 17.17
C ALA A 87 -1.24 15.28 16.46
N PRO A 88 -0.60 14.95 15.34
CA PRO A 88 0.22 15.90 14.59
C PRO A 88 -0.65 16.98 13.93
N PRO A 89 -0.08 18.17 13.64
CA PRO A 89 -0.78 19.21 12.90
C PRO A 89 -1.08 18.76 11.47
N ALA A 90 -2.17 19.28 10.90
CA ALA A 90 -2.51 19.08 9.50
C ALA A 90 -1.36 19.51 8.58
N GLY A 91 -1.07 18.72 7.55
CA GLY A 91 0.05 18.93 6.64
C GLY A 91 1.43 18.57 7.21
N GLY A 92 1.47 18.07 8.44
CA GLY A 92 2.72 17.72 9.12
C GLY A 92 3.28 16.34 8.76
N ASP A 93 4.54 16.15 9.14
CA ASP A 93 5.21 14.84 9.06
C ASP A 93 4.74 13.93 10.20
N VAL A 94 4.51 12.67 9.87
CA VAL A 94 4.01 11.63 10.77
C VAL A 94 4.96 10.44 10.75
N TYR A 95 5.53 10.08 11.87
CA TYR A 95 6.47 8.98 11.98
C TYR A 95 5.82 7.74 12.57
N MET A 96 6.01 6.59 11.91
CA MET A 96 5.56 5.30 12.41
C MET A 96 6.67 4.24 12.29
N ILE A 97 6.85 3.49 13.35
CA ILE A 97 7.83 2.40 13.45
C ILE A 97 7.13 1.06 13.27
N ALA A 98 7.69 0.23 12.39
CA ALA A 98 7.44 -1.20 12.34
C ALA A 98 8.47 -1.94 13.20
N ARG A 99 8.02 -2.88 14.04
CA ARG A 99 8.89 -3.76 14.84
C ARG A 99 8.18 -5.08 15.15
N LEU A 100 8.91 -6.06 15.63
CA LEU A 100 8.38 -7.36 16.08
C LEU A 100 7.50 -7.18 17.33
N TRP A 101 6.31 -7.39 17.28
CA TRP A 101 5.22 -7.69 16.37
C TRP A 101 4.21 -6.57 16.52
N ASP A 102 4.60 -5.33 16.15
CA ASP A 102 3.89 -4.13 16.57
C ASP A 102 4.11 -2.94 15.62
N TRP A 103 3.15 -2.03 15.64
CA TRP A 103 3.18 -0.74 14.98
C TRP A 103 3.08 0.36 16.02
N TRP A 104 3.98 1.33 16.01
CA TRP A 104 4.06 2.37 17.02
C TRP A 104 4.35 3.74 16.38
N PRO A 105 3.68 4.81 16.85
CA PRO A 105 2.62 4.97 17.86
C PRO A 105 1.22 4.74 17.29
N ILE A 106 0.16 5.05 18.08
CA ILE A 106 -1.20 5.27 17.58
C ILE A 106 -1.30 6.71 17.11
N ILE A 107 -1.90 6.94 15.94
CA ILE A 107 -1.93 8.26 15.31
C ILE A 107 -3.38 8.72 15.19
N GLU A 108 -3.63 9.95 15.62
CA GLU A 108 -4.93 10.64 15.48
C GLU A 108 -4.82 11.68 14.37
N LEU A 109 -5.70 11.60 13.38
CA LEU A 109 -5.69 12.43 12.19
C LEU A 109 -7.02 13.14 12.01
N LYS A 110 -7.01 14.24 11.28
CA LYS A 110 -8.22 14.93 10.84
C LYS A 110 -8.62 14.48 9.45
N LYS A 111 -9.91 14.21 9.27
CA LYS A 111 -10.47 13.86 7.98
C LYS A 111 -10.27 14.98 6.96
N GLY A 112 -9.88 14.62 5.75
CA GLY A 112 -9.69 15.54 4.64
C GLY A 112 -8.36 16.31 4.65
N GLU A 113 -7.56 16.18 5.72
CA GLU A 113 -6.24 16.79 5.81
C GLU A 113 -5.17 15.83 5.28
N THR A 114 -4.18 16.37 4.58
CA THR A 114 -3.07 15.58 4.03
C THR A 114 -1.93 15.52 5.03
N TYR A 115 -1.35 14.35 5.21
CA TYR A 115 -0.21 14.12 6.09
C TYR A 115 0.88 13.39 5.32
N ARG A 116 2.14 13.71 5.62
CA ARG A 116 3.31 13.05 5.05
C ARG A 116 3.81 11.98 6.02
N PHE A 117 3.62 10.72 5.65
CA PHE A 117 4.00 9.57 6.48
C PHE A 117 5.42 9.13 6.21
N HIS A 118 6.16 8.95 7.28
CA HIS A 118 7.50 8.38 7.34
C HIS A 118 7.41 7.02 8.04
N LEU A 119 7.78 5.98 7.36
CA LEU A 119 7.61 4.60 7.79
C LEU A 119 8.91 3.83 7.64
N SER A 120 9.39 3.19 8.69
CA SER A 120 10.58 2.35 8.65
C SER A 120 10.49 1.20 9.65
N SER A 121 11.30 0.17 9.44
CA SER A 121 11.44 -0.96 10.34
C SER A 121 12.71 -0.87 11.17
N LEU A 122 12.62 -1.28 12.44
CA LEU A 122 13.78 -1.34 13.34
C LEU A 122 14.49 -2.70 13.31
N ASP A 123 13.85 -3.72 12.77
CA ASP A 123 14.34 -5.11 12.87
C ASP A 123 14.29 -5.86 11.53
N LEU A 124 13.13 -6.34 11.11
CA LEU A 124 12.93 -7.16 9.92
C LEU A 124 12.06 -6.45 8.90
N GLN A 125 11.83 -7.12 7.78
CA GLN A 125 10.84 -6.71 6.80
C GLN A 125 9.43 -6.91 7.38
N HIS A 126 8.56 -5.91 7.18
CA HIS A 126 7.15 -5.95 7.52
C HIS A 126 6.29 -5.54 6.32
N GLY A 127 5.08 -6.06 6.25
CA GLY A 127 4.08 -5.57 5.31
C GLY A 127 3.12 -4.62 6.02
N PHE A 128 3.00 -3.41 5.53
CA PHE A 128 2.08 -2.39 6.04
C PHE A 128 0.85 -2.31 5.15
N SER A 129 -0.26 -2.85 5.61
CA SER A 129 -1.56 -2.73 4.93
C SER A 129 -2.51 -1.89 5.76
N LEU A 130 -2.82 -0.69 5.31
CA LEU A 130 -3.70 0.25 6.00
C LEU A 130 -5.12 0.17 5.46
N GLN A 131 -6.06 -0.21 6.32
CA GLN A 131 -7.49 -0.33 6.00
C GLN A 131 -8.32 0.69 6.79
N PRO A 132 -9.31 1.34 6.17
CA PRO A 132 -9.85 1.13 4.83
C PRO A 132 -9.20 1.94 3.71
N ALA A 133 -8.08 2.63 3.94
CA ALA A 133 -7.39 3.43 2.92
C ALA A 133 -6.82 2.59 1.76
N ASN A 134 -6.75 1.26 1.92
CA ASN A 134 -6.24 0.30 0.94
C ASN A 134 -4.82 0.62 0.44
N ILE A 135 -3.98 1.07 1.37
CA ILE A 135 -2.55 1.32 1.12
C ILE A 135 -1.78 0.06 1.51
N ASN A 136 -0.86 -0.37 0.67
CA ASN A 136 -0.01 -1.52 0.93
C ASN A 136 1.44 -1.21 0.58
N ILE A 137 2.33 -1.27 1.57
CA ILE A 137 3.74 -0.93 1.44
C ILE A 137 4.58 -2.00 2.13
N GLN A 138 5.64 -2.44 1.47
CA GLN A 138 6.66 -3.27 2.08
C GLN A 138 7.66 -2.39 2.82
N VAL A 139 7.81 -2.61 4.12
CA VAL A 139 8.65 -1.80 5.02
C VAL A 139 9.92 -2.55 5.34
N LEU A 140 11.03 -1.98 4.92
CA LEU A 140 12.35 -2.58 5.07
C LEU A 140 13.19 -1.85 6.14
N PRO A 141 14.02 -2.58 6.91
CA PRO A 141 15.01 -1.95 7.74
C PRO A 141 16.07 -1.22 6.89
N ASN A 142 16.64 -0.16 7.43
CA ASN A 142 17.60 0.74 6.77
C ASN A 142 17.02 1.58 5.62
N TYR A 143 15.70 1.58 5.45
CA TYR A 143 15.00 2.44 4.50
C TYR A 143 13.84 3.14 5.18
N GLU A 144 13.69 4.42 4.87
CA GLU A 144 12.55 5.23 5.24
C GLU A 144 11.65 5.37 4.02
N HIS A 145 10.41 4.90 4.15
CA HIS A 145 9.39 5.00 3.11
C HIS A 145 8.51 6.19 3.41
N VAL A 146 8.37 7.08 2.45
CA VAL A 146 7.59 8.32 2.60
C VAL A 146 6.43 8.30 1.62
N PHE A 147 5.23 8.56 2.12
CA PHE A 147 4.02 8.65 1.31
C PHE A 147 3.02 9.65 1.90
N GLU A 148 2.16 10.18 1.07
CA GLU A 148 1.09 11.07 1.50
C GLU A 148 -0.21 10.29 1.74
N LEU A 149 -0.92 10.66 2.81
CA LEU A 149 -2.24 10.12 3.14
C LEU A 149 -3.19 11.26 3.45
N THR A 150 -4.33 11.26 2.75
CA THR A 150 -5.48 12.11 3.06
C THR A 150 -6.66 11.21 3.45
N PRO A 151 -6.97 11.04 4.74
CA PRO A 151 -8.09 10.22 5.16
C PRO A 151 -9.42 10.79 4.65
N ASP A 152 -10.22 9.99 3.96
CA ASP A 152 -11.51 10.38 3.39
C ASP A 152 -12.71 9.99 4.26
N ARG A 153 -12.49 9.21 5.31
CA ARG A 153 -13.52 8.70 6.23
C ARG A 153 -13.09 8.86 7.66
N SER A 154 -14.04 9.22 8.53
CA SER A 154 -13.83 9.20 9.98
C SER A 154 -13.95 7.76 10.51
N GLY A 155 -13.27 7.48 11.61
CA GLY A 155 -13.33 6.19 12.30
C GLY A 155 -11.96 5.59 12.58
N GLU A 156 -11.96 4.32 12.92
CA GLU A 156 -10.75 3.58 13.23
C GLU A 156 -10.15 2.94 11.98
N TYR A 157 -8.88 3.20 11.75
CA TYR A 157 -8.11 2.56 10.70
C TYR A 157 -7.17 1.53 11.31
N SER A 158 -7.15 0.35 10.72
CA SER A 158 -6.31 -0.76 11.17
C SER A 158 -5.10 -0.94 10.27
N VAL A 159 -3.96 -1.18 10.87
CA VAL A 159 -2.79 -1.69 10.17
C VAL A 159 -2.78 -3.20 10.30
N ILE A 160 -2.63 -3.88 9.18
CA ILE A 160 -2.50 -5.33 9.09
C ILE A 160 -1.11 -5.63 8.57
N GLY A 161 -0.33 -6.38 9.36
CA GLY A 161 0.92 -6.94 8.88
C GLY A 161 0.63 -8.07 7.91
N ASN A 162 0.99 -7.92 6.64
CA ASN A 162 0.73 -8.92 5.60
C ASN A 162 2.00 -9.60 5.04
N GLU A 163 3.15 -9.37 5.67
CA GLU A 163 4.40 -10.08 5.44
C GLU A 163 4.78 -10.87 6.68
N TYR A 164 5.07 -12.15 6.53
CA TYR A 164 5.39 -13.01 7.66
C TYR A 164 6.71 -12.59 8.33
N CYS A 165 6.63 -12.17 9.58
CA CYS A 165 7.74 -11.67 10.39
C CYS A 165 8.02 -12.54 11.65
N GLY A 166 7.64 -13.81 11.65
CA GLY A 166 7.92 -14.75 12.74
C GLY A 166 6.68 -15.20 13.53
N ILE A 167 6.91 -15.90 14.65
CA ILE A 167 5.87 -16.60 15.42
C ILE A 167 4.75 -15.66 15.92
N GLY A 168 5.09 -14.41 16.27
CA GLY A 168 4.15 -13.40 16.75
C GLY A 168 3.45 -12.61 15.64
N HIS A 169 3.57 -13.00 14.37
CA HIS A 169 3.00 -12.29 13.23
C HIS A 169 1.50 -11.99 13.37
N HIS A 170 0.73 -12.90 13.95
CA HIS A 170 -0.70 -12.72 14.21
C HIS A 170 -1.03 -11.56 15.17
N LEU A 171 -0.05 -11.02 15.89
CA LEU A 171 -0.20 -9.85 16.78
C LEU A 171 -0.03 -8.52 16.04
N THR A 172 0.39 -8.54 14.78
CA THR A 172 0.66 -7.32 13.97
C THR A 172 -0.61 -6.67 13.40
N ILE A 173 -1.78 -7.06 13.90
CA ILE A 173 -3.07 -6.50 13.49
C ILE A 173 -3.59 -5.63 14.63
N GLY A 174 -3.98 -4.41 14.31
CA GLY A 174 -4.62 -3.56 15.30
C GLY A 174 -4.97 -2.17 14.81
N LYS A 175 -5.86 -1.53 15.57
CA LYS A 175 -6.15 -0.11 15.46
C LYS A 175 -4.85 0.68 15.66
N ARG A 176 -4.46 1.45 14.66
CA ARG A 176 -3.27 2.31 14.73
C ARG A 176 -3.54 3.74 14.32
N PHE A 177 -4.72 4.00 13.73
CA PHE A 177 -5.13 5.35 13.37
C PHE A 177 -6.56 5.60 13.84
N VAL A 178 -6.79 6.81 14.32
CA VAL A 178 -8.12 7.36 14.61
C VAL A 178 -8.30 8.58 13.72
N VAL A 179 -9.36 8.63 12.94
CA VAL A 179 -9.66 9.75 12.05
C VAL A 179 -10.93 10.45 12.56
N GLU A 180 -10.82 11.70 12.92
CA GLU A 180 -11.90 12.56 13.38
C GLU A 180 -12.45 13.49 12.29
#